data_913360a8b82c8f4cb47712caae31dbc6
#
_entry.id   913360a8b82c8f4cb47712caae31dbc6
#
_cell.length_a   1.000
_cell.length_b   1.000
_cell.length_c   1.000
_cell.angle_alpha   90.00
_cell.angle_beta   90.00
_cell.angle_gamma   90.00
#
_symmetry.space_group_name_H-M   'P 1'
#
loop_
_entity.id
_entity.type
_entity.pdbx_description
1 polymer ?
#
loop_
_entity_poly.entity_id
_entity_poly.type
_entity_poly.pdbx_seq_one_letter_code
_entity_poly.pdbx_strand_id
1 'polypeptide(L)'
;MKRAIDEVLNTPLATAPKPLVFSVLRVPFFLEPSYDESKPYVESNRERLLQKWGGHKGWEAQKKRHDLKGRGQAAGIPHFNLDRLAANSMASHRLIQYIGKTYGLAVSEAIYDRLNR
;
A
#
# COMPACT_ATOMS: atom_id res chain seq x y z
N MET A 1 6.83 -4.56 3.28
CA MET A 1 6.50 -5.57 4.31
C MET A 1 6.46 -6.97 3.73
N LYS A 2 5.60 -7.31 2.75
CA LYS A 2 5.53 -8.68 2.16
C LYS A 2 6.91 -9.20 1.75
N ARG A 3 7.67 -8.44 0.94
CA ARG A 3 9.01 -8.84 0.48
C ARG A 3 9.96 -9.17 1.64
N ALA A 4 9.94 -8.39 2.73
CA ALA A 4 10.79 -8.66 3.90
C ALA A 4 10.38 -9.96 4.62
N ILE A 5 9.08 -10.27 4.66
CA ILE A 5 8.59 -11.55 5.18
C ILE A 5 9.04 -12.71 4.30
N ASP A 6 8.87 -12.57 2.97
CA ASP A 6 9.28 -13.59 2.00
C ASP A 6 10.81 -13.83 2.07
N GLU A 7 11.61 -12.79 2.27
CA GLU A 7 13.06 -12.89 2.43
C GLU A 7 13.44 -13.68 3.69
N VAL A 8 12.82 -13.41 4.83
CA VAL A 8 13.06 -14.14 6.08
C VAL A 8 12.58 -15.60 6.00
N LEU A 9 11.48 -15.87 5.29
CA LEU A 9 11.00 -17.24 5.06
C LEU A 9 11.94 -18.05 4.15
N ASN A 10 12.51 -17.40 3.13
CA ASN A 10 13.42 -18.05 2.17
C ASN A 10 14.87 -18.17 2.70
N THR A 11 15.27 -17.26 3.60
CA THR A 11 16.59 -17.24 4.21
C THR A 11 16.44 -17.18 5.73
N PRO A 12 16.19 -18.32 6.39
CA PRO A 12 15.95 -18.35 7.81
C PRO A 12 17.10 -17.72 8.61
N LEU A 13 16.77 -16.93 9.63
CA LEU A 13 17.72 -16.32 10.52
C LEU A 13 18.45 -17.41 11.31
N ALA A 14 19.78 -17.49 11.18
CA ALA A 14 20.60 -18.48 11.88
C ALA A 14 20.50 -18.39 13.41
N THR A 15 20.11 -17.21 13.93
CA THR A 15 19.91 -16.96 15.35
C THR A 15 18.53 -17.35 15.88
N ALA A 16 17.58 -17.69 15.00
CA ALA A 16 16.24 -18.08 15.41
C ALA A 16 16.24 -19.54 15.90
N PRO A 17 15.77 -19.83 17.12
CA PRO A 17 15.74 -21.20 17.67
C PRO A 17 14.77 -22.13 16.95
N LYS A 18 13.82 -21.56 16.18
CA LYS A 18 12.82 -22.28 15.37
C LYS A 18 12.51 -21.49 14.11
N PRO A 19 12.06 -22.14 13.04
CA PRO A 19 11.55 -21.44 11.86
C PRO A 19 10.45 -20.43 12.24
N LEU A 20 10.54 -19.22 11.70
CA LEU A 20 9.54 -18.19 11.92
C LEU A 20 8.29 -18.48 11.10
N VAL A 21 7.14 -18.34 11.74
CA VAL A 21 5.83 -18.44 11.09
C VAL A 21 5.15 -17.07 11.17
N PHE A 22 4.64 -16.59 10.04
CA PHE A 22 3.96 -15.31 9.97
C PHE A 22 2.46 -15.50 9.73
N SER A 23 1.64 -14.83 10.53
CA SER A 23 0.23 -14.63 10.25
C SER A 23 -0.02 -13.16 9.98
N VAL A 24 -0.56 -12.85 8.81
CA VAL A 24 -0.79 -11.47 8.38
C VAL A 24 -2.27 -11.14 8.48
N LEU A 25 -2.61 -10.25 9.40
CA LEU A 25 -3.93 -9.65 9.51
C LEU A 25 -3.89 -8.23 8.95
N ARG A 26 -4.67 -7.96 7.90
CA ARG A 26 -4.81 -6.62 7.33
C ARG A 26 -5.93 -5.86 8.01
N VAL A 27 -5.56 -4.79 8.70
CA VAL A 27 -6.51 -3.88 9.33
C VAL A 27 -6.64 -2.64 8.44
N PRO A 28 -7.85 -2.28 7.99
CA PRO A 28 -8.05 -1.11 7.17
C PRO A 28 -7.75 0.16 7.97
N PHE A 29 -7.00 1.06 7.36
CA PHE A 29 -6.74 2.38 7.90
C PHE A 29 -6.91 3.43 6.80
N PHE A 30 -7.78 4.40 7.04
CA PHE A 30 -8.07 5.47 6.09
C PHE A 30 -7.22 6.69 6.41
N LEU A 31 -6.25 6.98 5.53
CA LEU A 31 -5.42 8.19 5.64
C LEU A 31 -6.23 9.47 5.39
N GLU A 32 -7.33 9.36 4.68
CA GLU A 32 -8.22 10.46 4.32
C GLU A 32 -9.67 10.04 4.57
N PRO A 33 -10.11 10.01 5.86
CA PRO A 33 -11.44 9.50 6.23
C PRO A 33 -12.60 10.34 5.68
N SER A 34 -12.33 11.61 5.32
CA SER A 34 -13.28 12.52 4.71
C SER A 34 -13.31 12.44 3.18
N TYR A 35 -12.63 11.47 2.58
CA TYR A 35 -12.68 11.28 1.13
C TYR A 35 -14.10 10.94 0.70
N ASP A 36 -14.68 11.78 -0.17
CA ASP A 36 -16.07 11.67 -0.59
C ASP A 36 -16.29 10.38 -1.40
N GLU A 37 -17.09 9.47 -0.83
CA GLU A 37 -17.42 8.19 -1.46
C GLU A 37 -18.30 8.36 -2.73
N SER A 38 -18.98 9.50 -2.88
CA SER A 38 -19.84 9.79 -4.04
C SER A 38 -19.06 10.31 -5.26
N LYS A 39 -17.80 10.76 -5.07
CA LYS A 39 -16.98 11.23 -6.17
C LYS A 39 -16.63 10.10 -7.13
N PRO A 40 -16.67 10.38 -8.45
CA PRO A 40 -16.21 9.42 -9.44
C PRO A 40 -14.77 9.01 -9.14
N TYR A 41 -14.52 7.76 -9.29
CA TYR A 41 -13.46 6.95 -8.72
C TYR A 41 -12.05 7.24 -9.19
N VAL A 42 -11.86 8.26 -10.03
CA VAL A 42 -10.58 8.46 -10.70
C VAL A 42 -10.28 9.93 -10.77
N GLU A 43 -9.31 10.38 -9.99
CA GLU A 43 -8.74 11.72 -10.08
C GLU A 43 -7.22 11.64 -10.23
N SER A 44 -6.61 12.68 -10.77
CA SER A 44 -5.15 12.79 -10.83
C SER A 44 -4.58 12.85 -9.41
N ASN A 45 -3.77 11.85 -9.04
CA ASN A 45 -3.07 11.87 -7.77
C ASN A 45 -2.12 13.07 -7.64
N ARG A 46 -1.55 13.54 -8.76
CA ARG A 46 -0.72 14.73 -8.80
C ARG A 46 -1.53 15.98 -8.43
N GLU A 47 -2.69 16.19 -9.04
CA GLU A 47 -3.55 17.35 -8.74
C GLU A 47 -4.00 17.34 -7.29
N ARG A 48 -4.45 16.20 -6.80
CA ARG A 48 -4.81 16.01 -5.41
C ARG A 48 -3.67 16.35 -4.45
N LEU A 49 -2.46 15.88 -4.72
CA LEU A 49 -1.29 16.15 -3.88
C LEU A 49 -0.79 17.58 -4.00
N LEU A 50 -0.90 18.22 -5.18
CA LEU A 50 -0.61 19.64 -5.35
C LEU A 50 -1.52 20.49 -4.48
N GLN A 51 -2.82 20.21 -4.46
CA GLN A 51 -3.78 20.90 -3.58
C GLN A 51 -3.42 20.68 -2.10
N LYS A 52 -3.19 19.42 -1.70
CA LYS A 52 -2.87 19.05 -0.32
C LYS A 52 -1.59 19.69 0.21
N TRP A 53 -0.60 19.90 -0.63
CA TRP A 53 0.71 20.41 -0.24
C TRP A 53 0.95 21.88 -0.59
N GLY A 54 -0.09 22.63 -0.92
CA GLY A 54 0.00 24.08 -1.19
C GLY A 54 0.68 24.43 -2.50
N GLY A 55 0.44 23.64 -3.57
CA GLY A 55 0.91 23.89 -4.93
C GLY A 55 2.29 23.31 -5.22
N HIS A 56 2.87 23.76 -6.35
CA HIS A 56 4.13 23.21 -6.89
C HIS A 56 5.31 23.29 -5.93
N LYS A 57 5.46 24.37 -5.19
CA LYS A 57 6.56 24.54 -4.24
C LYS A 57 6.49 23.50 -3.10
N GLY A 58 5.31 23.30 -2.55
CA GLY A 58 5.09 22.28 -1.53
C GLY A 58 5.26 20.86 -2.06
N TRP A 59 4.77 20.61 -3.29
CA TRP A 59 4.97 19.34 -3.99
C TRP A 59 6.46 18.97 -4.12
N GLU A 60 7.28 19.87 -4.66
CA GLU A 60 8.72 19.59 -4.85
C GLU A 60 9.45 19.40 -3.51
N ALA A 61 9.10 20.19 -2.49
CA ALA A 61 9.66 20.03 -1.14
C ALA A 61 9.32 18.65 -0.55
N GLN A 62 8.06 18.22 -0.65
CA GLN A 62 7.62 16.91 -0.13
C GLN A 62 8.22 15.76 -0.94
N LYS A 63 8.29 15.89 -2.25
CA LYS A 63 8.91 14.89 -3.14
C LYS A 63 10.38 14.67 -2.77
N LYS A 64 11.14 15.75 -2.56
CA LYS A 64 12.54 15.69 -2.11
C LYS A 64 12.66 15.09 -0.71
N ARG A 65 11.80 15.51 0.22
CA ARG A 65 11.82 15.04 1.61
C ARG A 65 11.55 13.54 1.74
N HIS A 66 10.57 13.04 0.98
CA HIS A 66 10.13 11.65 1.10
C HIS A 66 10.91 10.69 0.21
N ASP A 67 11.48 11.17 -0.89
CA ASP A 67 12.19 10.36 -1.90
C ASP A 67 11.53 8.98 -2.15
N LEU A 68 10.23 8.99 -2.39
CA LEU A 68 9.47 7.74 -2.54
C LEU A 68 9.96 6.90 -3.72
N LYS A 69 10.48 7.54 -4.76
CA LYS A 69 11.03 6.82 -5.92
C LYS A 69 12.32 6.08 -5.56
N GLY A 70 13.29 6.75 -4.90
CA GLY A 70 14.54 6.13 -4.47
C GLY A 70 14.30 5.04 -3.43
N ARG A 71 13.43 5.29 -2.45
CA ARG A 71 13.02 4.29 -1.46
C ARG A 71 12.29 3.11 -2.09
N GLY A 72 11.46 3.35 -3.10
CA GLY A 72 10.80 2.30 -3.87
C GLY A 72 11.84 1.42 -4.58
N GLN A 73 12.79 2.01 -5.27
CA GLN A 73 13.88 1.28 -5.93
C GLN A 73 14.69 0.45 -4.95
N ALA A 74 15.10 1.03 -3.80
CA ALA A 74 15.81 0.31 -2.75
C ALA A 74 15.00 -0.88 -2.19
N ALA A 75 13.67 -0.75 -2.13
CA ALA A 75 12.78 -1.85 -1.73
C ALA A 75 12.46 -2.82 -2.89
N GLY A 76 13.09 -2.66 -4.06
CA GLY A 76 12.86 -3.51 -5.24
C GLY A 76 11.55 -3.25 -5.95
N ILE A 77 11.02 -2.02 -5.88
CA ILE A 77 9.88 -1.55 -6.65
C ILE A 77 10.42 -0.66 -7.77
N PRO A 78 10.68 -1.20 -8.98
CA PRO A 78 11.37 -0.48 -10.05
C PRO A 78 10.52 0.63 -10.67
N HIS A 79 9.19 0.50 -10.61
CA HIS A 79 8.24 1.37 -11.29
C HIS A 79 7.37 2.13 -10.27
N PHE A 80 7.96 3.05 -9.52
CA PHE A 80 7.21 3.91 -8.63
C PHE A 80 6.79 5.19 -9.34
N ASN A 81 5.50 5.37 -9.56
CA ASN A 81 4.96 6.53 -10.24
C ASN A 81 3.97 7.30 -9.33
N LEU A 82 4.23 8.59 -9.12
CA LEU A 82 3.31 9.50 -8.43
C LEU A 82 2.24 10.07 -9.38
N ASP A 83 2.48 10.06 -10.68
CA ASP A 83 1.53 10.48 -11.73
C ASP A 83 0.56 9.35 -12.06
N ARG A 84 -0.11 8.84 -11.05
CA ARG A 84 -1.13 7.81 -11.14
C ARG A 84 -2.51 8.38 -10.85
N LEU A 85 -3.50 7.63 -11.19
CA LEU A 85 -4.86 7.92 -10.77
C LEU A 85 -5.06 7.50 -9.32
N ALA A 86 -5.77 8.31 -8.56
CA ALA A 86 -6.21 8.01 -7.21
C ALA A 86 -7.69 7.67 -7.21
N ALA A 87 -8.09 6.76 -6.35
CA ALA A 87 -9.47 6.36 -6.17
C ALA A 87 -9.77 6.13 -4.70
N ASN A 88 -11.04 6.18 -4.32
CA ASN A 88 -11.48 5.77 -3.00
C ASN A 88 -11.23 4.27 -2.82
N SER A 89 -10.46 3.89 -1.81
CA SER A 89 -10.12 2.49 -1.53
C SER A 89 -11.09 1.78 -0.57
N MET A 90 -12.20 2.43 -0.16
CA MET A 90 -13.15 1.88 0.80
C MET A 90 -13.71 0.52 0.36
N ALA A 91 -14.15 0.41 -0.89
CA ALA A 91 -14.71 -0.83 -1.41
C ALA A 91 -13.69 -1.98 -1.41
N SER A 92 -12.44 -1.71 -1.79
CA SER A 92 -11.37 -2.73 -1.76
C SER A 92 -11.05 -3.16 -0.32
N HIS A 93 -11.03 -2.24 0.64
CA HIS A 93 -10.85 -2.59 2.05
C HIS A 93 -12.01 -3.44 2.59
N ARG A 94 -13.26 -3.08 2.27
CA ARG A 94 -14.45 -3.88 2.63
C ARG A 94 -14.38 -5.29 2.06
N LEU A 95 -14.00 -5.42 0.79
CA LEU A 95 -13.83 -6.72 0.13
C LEU A 95 -12.79 -7.58 0.86
N ILE A 96 -11.61 -7.05 1.14
CA ILE A 96 -10.54 -7.77 1.83
C ILE A 96 -10.97 -8.23 3.22
N GLN A 97 -11.67 -7.37 3.97
CA GLN A 97 -12.19 -7.72 5.30
C GLN A 97 -13.26 -8.82 5.21
N TYR A 98 -14.19 -8.70 4.27
CA TYR A 98 -15.23 -9.71 4.05
C TYR A 98 -14.62 -11.07 3.72
N ILE A 99 -13.68 -11.11 2.77
CA ILE A 99 -13.02 -12.36 2.36
C ILE A 99 -12.22 -12.96 3.52
N GLY A 100 -11.51 -12.15 4.29
CA GLY A 100 -10.75 -12.63 5.45
C GLY A 100 -11.62 -13.27 6.51
N LYS A 101 -12.82 -12.72 6.75
CA LYS A 101 -13.80 -13.28 7.69
C LYS A 101 -14.49 -14.55 7.17
N THR A 102 -14.80 -14.59 5.87
CA THR A 102 -15.61 -15.66 5.29
C THR A 102 -14.77 -16.84 4.81
N TYR A 103 -13.61 -16.57 4.21
CA TYR A 103 -12.78 -17.58 3.54
C TYR A 103 -11.38 -17.74 4.14
N GLY A 104 -11.07 -16.96 5.17
CA GLY A 104 -9.80 -17.02 5.88
C GLY A 104 -8.70 -16.11 5.31
N LEU A 105 -7.64 -15.94 6.11
CA LEU A 105 -6.58 -14.97 5.84
C LEU A 105 -5.77 -15.31 4.58
N ALA A 106 -5.53 -16.57 4.28
CA ALA A 106 -4.77 -16.99 3.09
C ALA A 106 -5.45 -16.54 1.79
N VAL A 107 -6.78 -16.69 1.71
CA VAL A 107 -7.57 -16.23 0.55
C VAL A 107 -7.58 -14.71 0.48
N SER A 108 -7.72 -14.03 1.62
CA SER A 108 -7.65 -12.58 1.71
C SER A 108 -6.32 -12.03 1.20
N GLU A 109 -5.20 -12.64 1.55
CA GLU A 109 -3.87 -12.27 1.05
C GLU A 109 -3.74 -12.48 -0.46
N ALA A 110 -4.22 -13.59 -0.99
CA ALA A 110 -4.20 -13.85 -2.43
C ALA A 110 -5.00 -12.80 -3.23
N ILE A 111 -6.17 -12.41 -2.74
CA ILE A 111 -6.97 -11.34 -3.36
C ILE A 111 -6.29 -9.98 -3.22
N TYR A 112 -5.72 -9.67 -2.05
CA TYR A 112 -4.96 -8.45 -1.85
C TYR A 112 -3.80 -8.31 -2.83
N ASP A 113 -3.05 -9.39 -3.05
CA ASP A 113 -1.96 -9.42 -4.02
C ASP A 113 -2.44 -9.17 -5.46
N ARG A 114 -3.62 -9.67 -5.81
CA ARG A 114 -4.26 -9.41 -7.12
C ARG A 114 -4.66 -7.95 -7.30
N LEU A 115 -5.18 -7.32 -6.25
CA LEU A 115 -5.59 -5.91 -6.30
C LEU A 115 -4.40 -4.94 -6.42
N ASN A 116 -3.18 -5.38 -6.10
CA ASN A 116 -1.97 -4.55 -6.11
C ASN A 116 -1.05 -4.80 -7.30
N ARG A 117 -1.47 -5.60 -8.26
CA ARG A 117 -0.77 -5.85 -9.53
C ARG A 117 -1.35 -5.01 -10.65
#